data_d76f5824b10f443e68a2aca8306fb259
#
_entry.id   d76f5824b10f443e68a2aca8306fb259
#
_cell.length_a   1.000
_cell.length_b   1.000
_cell.length_c   1.000
_cell.angle_alpha   90.00
_cell.angle_beta   90.00
_cell.angle_gamma   90.00
#
_symmetry.space_group_name_H-M   'P 1'
#
loop_
_entity.id
_entity.type
_entity.pdbx_description
1 polymer ?
#
loop_
_entity_poly.entity_id
_entity_poly.type
_entity_poly.pdbx_seq_one_letter_code
_entity_poly.pdbx_strand_id
1 'polypeptide(L)'
;VEFKTNPKKYGIIDLKTTNINPSKIENYKLQLESYATIFQNPNSKTPKFSNIEELGLYLFEPKEITKISEGSCNMKFETLYLKGARYHEDLIKRVTDIIDICLMEKPPEYNAACASCKFVISLKKEKYI
;
A
#
# COMPACT_ATOMS: atom_id res chain seq x y z
N VAL A 1 10.94 -0.61 11.43
CA VAL A 1 12.28 -0.12 11.81
C VAL A 1 12.16 0.66 13.11
N GLU A 2 13.05 0.41 14.07
CA GLU A 2 13.18 1.17 15.32
C GLU A 2 14.34 2.16 15.18
N PHE A 3 14.10 3.42 15.50
CA PHE A 3 15.16 4.44 15.57
C PHE A 3 15.77 4.48 16.97
N LYS A 4 17.08 4.64 17.03
CA LYS A 4 17.81 4.76 18.31
C LYS A 4 17.56 6.14 18.94
N THR A 5 16.38 6.35 19.48
CA THR A 5 15.95 7.60 20.12
C THR A 5 15.34 7.34 21.49
N ASN A 6 15.23 8.39 22.32
CA ASN A 6 14.48 8.34 23.57
C ASN A 6 13.50 9.53 23.60
N PRO A 7 12.14 9.33 23.59
CA PRO A 7 11.47 8.02 23.53
C PRO A 7 11.71 7.29 22.21
N LYS A 8 11.49 5.97 22.21
CA LYS A 8 11.62 5.14 21.01
C LYS A 8 10.68 5.60 19.90
N LYS A 9 11.23 5.70 18.70
CA LYS A 9 10.52 6.06 17.47
C LYS A 9 10.61 4.91 16.48
N TYR A 10 9.58 4.78 15.65
CA TYR A 10 9.48 3.69 14.69
C TYR A 10 9.21 4.23 13.29
N GLY A 11 9.68 3.49 12.30
CA GLY A 11 9.33 3.68 10.91
C GLY A 11 8.75 2.40 10.32
N ILE A 12 7.88 2.53 9.37
CA ILE A 12 7.36 1.43 8.55
C ILE A 12 7.97 1.56 7.17
N ILE A 13 8.64 0.50 6.73
CA ILE A 13 9.21 0.41 5.39
C ILE A 13 8.59 -0.79 4.69
N ASP A 14 7.91 -0.54 3.60
CA ASP A 14 7.35 -1.58 2.73
C ASP A 14 8.32 -1.83 1.56
N LEU A 15 8.56 -3.11 1.26
CA LEU A 15 9.50 -3.56 0.25
C LEU A 15 8.73 -3.98 -1.01
N LYS A 16 9.05 -3.39 -2.16
CA LYS A 16 8.39 -3.70 -3.44
C LYS A 16 9.39 -4.06 -4.53
N THR A 17 9.21 -5.23 -5.12
CA THR A 17 9.92 -5.61 -6.35
C THR A 17 9.15 -5.06 -7.54
N THR A 18 9.66 -4.00 -8.15
CA THR A 18 8.99 -3.27 -9.24
C THR A 18 9.99 -2.33 -9.93
N ASN A 19 9.62 -1.75 -11.07
CA ASN A 19 10.41 -0.71 -11.69
C ASN A 19 10.57 0.51 -10.77
N ILE A 20 11.74 1.13 -10.82
CA ILE A 20 12.05 2.33 -10.03
C ILE A 20 11.34 3.54 -10.62
N ASN A 21 10.46 4.14 -9.82
CA ASN A 21 9.76 5.38 -10.17
C ASN A 21 9.43 6.14 -8.87
N PRO A 22 9.96 7.38 -8.70
CA PRO A 22 9.71 8.19 -7.50
C PRO A 22 8.23 8.45 -7.21
N SER A 23 7.37 8.54 -8.24
CA SER A 23 5.93 8.77 -8.05
C SER A 23 5.19 7.60 -7.38
N LYS A 24 5.82 6.45 -7.26
CA LYS A 24 5.18 5.27 -6.65
C LYS A 24 4.82 5.46 -5.18
N ILE A 25 5.50 6.34 -4.45
CA ILE A 25 5.14 6.61 -3.05
C ILE A 25 3.68 7.05 -2.93
N GLU A 26 3.17 7.85 -3.89
CA GLU A 26 1.79 8.31 -3.88
C GLU A 26 0.77 7.17 -4.03
N ASN A 27 1.12 6.12 -4.80
CA ASN A 27 0.26 4.96 -4.99
C ASN A 27 0.15 4.09 -3.73
N TYR A 28 1.18 4.13 -2.87
CA TYR A 28 1.25 3.29 -1.67
C TYR A 28 1.01 4.05 -0.37
N LYS A 29 0.81 5.36 -0.42
CA LYS A 29 0.65 6.20 0.79
C LYS A 29 -0.46 5.72 1.72
N LEU A 30 -1.62 5.38 1.18
CA LEU A 30 -2.74 4.90 1.99
C LEU A 30 -2.48 3.51 2.58
N GLN A 31 -1.79 2.63 1.86
CA GLN A 31 -1.37 1.33 2.36
C GLN A 31 -0.40 1.48 3.54
N LEU A 32 0.61 2.33 3.39
CA LEU A 32 1.58 2.60 4.46
C LEU A 32 0.92 3.22 5.69
N GLU A 33 0.01 4.17 5.50
CA GLU A 33 -0.75 4.77 6.60
C GLU A 33 -1.70 3.77 7.28
N SER A 34 -2.30 2.86 6.51
CA SER A 34 -3.10 1.77 7.08
C SER A 34 -2.27 0.89 8.01
N TYR A 35 -1.05 0.52 7.60
CA TYR A 35 -0.14 -0.23 8.46
C TYR A 35 0.22 0.55 9.72
N ALA A 36 0.53 1.84 9.60
CA ALA A 36 0.83 2.68 10.76
C ALA A 36 -0.36 2.75 11.73
N THR A 37 -1.55 2.95 11.21
CA THR A 37 -2.78 3.01 12.01
C THR A 37 -3.06 1.70 12.74
N ILE A 38 -2.89 0.55 12.07
CA ILE A 38 -3.06 -0.78 12.68
C ILE A 38 -2.03 -1.01 13.78
N PHE A 39 -0.75 -0.71 13.54
CA PHE A 39 0.30 -0.90 14.55
C PHE A 39 0.20 0.07 15.72
N GLN A 40 -0.37 1.26 15.52
CA GLN A 40 -0.64 2.19 16.61
C GLN A 40 -1.89 1.83 17.43
N ASN A 41 -2.82 1.10 16.82
CA ASN A 41 -4.10 0.71 17.44
C ASN A 41 -4.34 -0.80 17.34
N PRO A 42 -3.41 -1.64 17.85
CA PRO A 42 -3.55 -3.07 17.76
C PRO A 42 -4.67 -3.56 18.68
N ASN A 43 -5.11 -4.81 18.45
CA ASN A 43 -5.92 -5.51 19.45
C ASN A 43 -5.08 -5.79 20.73
N SER A 44 -5.75 -6.21 21.80
CA SER A 44 -5.11 -6.43 23.11
C SER A 44 -4.00 -7.48 23.15
N LYS A 45 -3.84 -8.30 22.11
CA LYS A 45 -2.85 -9.39 22.03
C LYS A 45 -1.60 -9.02 21.24
N THR A 46 -1.58 -7.87 20.56
CA THR A 46 -0.51 -7.47 19.65
C THR A 46 0.27 -6.28 20.25
N PRO A 47 1.61 -6.25 20.13
CA PRO A 47 2.40 -5.11 20.58
C PRO A 47 1.96 -3.79 19.95
N LYS A 48 1.88 -2.74 20.76
CA LYS A 48 1.55 -1.38 20.32
C LYS A 48 2.82 -0.59 19.99
N PHE A 49 2.85 0.05 18.83
CA PHE A 49 3.92 0.95 18.39
C PHE A 49 3.40 2.38 18.33
N SER A 50 3.52 3.12 19.42
CA SER A 50 2.85 4.44 19.56
C SER A 50 3.51 5.57 18.76
N ASN A 51 4.82 5.50 18.51
CA ASN A 51 5.58 6.60 17.91
C ASN A 51 6.05 6.26 16.49
N ILE A 52 5.11 5.97 15.58
CA ILE A 52 5.44 5.76 14.17
C ILE A 52 5.51 7.12 13.49
N GLU A 53 6.71 7.56 13.13
CA GLU A 53 6.96 8.90 12.57
C GLU A 53 7.32 8.87 11.09
N GLU A 54 7.81 7.74 10.60
CA GLU A 54 8.28 7.62 9.22
C GLU A 54 7.56 6.48 8.50
N LEU A 55 7.12 6.78 7.29
CA LEU A 55 6.66 5.79 6.32
C LEU A 55 7.63 5.76 5.15
N GLY A 56 7.97 4.58 4.67
CA GLY A 56 8.93 4.44 3.59
C GLY A 56 8.56 3.33 2.62
N LEU A 57 8.94 3.53 1.38
CA LEU A 57 8.84 2.55 0.33
C LEU A 57 10.24 2.24 -0.18
N TYR A 58 10.65 0.99 -0.13
CA TYR A 58 11.92 0.55 -0.67
C TYR A 58 11.67 -0.27 -1.94
N LEU A 59 12.08 0.29 -3.08
CA LEU A 59 11.90 -0.31 -4.39
C LEU A 59 13.13 -1.12 -4.77
N PHE A 60 12.89 -2.31 -5.30
CA PHE A 60 13.91 -3.19 -5.88
C PHE A 60 13.52 -3.48 -7.32
N GLU A 61 14.33 -3.02 -8.26
CA GLU A 61 14.15 -3.35 -9.67
C GLU A 61 15.19 -4.38 -10.11
N PRO A 62 14.78 -5.60 -10.48
CA PRO A 62 15.71 -6.56 -11.03
C PRO A 62 16.23 -6.10 -12.39
N LYS A 63 17.55 -6.09 -12.59
CA LYS A 63 18.20 -5.62 -13.84
C LYS A 63 18.82 -6.75 -14.62
N GLU A 64 19.57 -7.63 -13.96
CA GLU A 64 20.38 -8.62 -14.64
C GLU A 64 20.52 -9.90 -13.80
N ILE A 65 20.41 -11.04 -14.43
CA ILE A 65 20.84 -12.32 -13.86
C ILE A 65 22.31 -12.52 -14.21
N THR A 66 23.19 -12.48 -13.19
CA THR A 66 24.65 -12.52 -13.41
C THR A 66 25.24 -13.91 -13.36
N LYS A 67 24.55 -14.86 -12.69
CA LYS A 67 24.99 -16.26 -12.60
C LYS A 67 23.80 -17.15 -12.33
N ILE A 68 23.75 -18.27 -13.04
CA ILE A 68 22.83 -19.36 -12.75
C ILE A 68 23.68 -20.62 -12.53
N SER A 69 23.46 -21.29 -11.40
CA SER A 69 24.06 -22.61 -11.12
C SER A 69 22.99 -23.48 -10.46
N GLU A 70 23.23 -24.80 -10.39
CA GLU A 70 22.29 -25.72 -9.79
C GLU A 70 21.91 -25.25 -8.36
N GLY A 71 20.61 -24.95 -8.16
CA GLY A 71 20.05 -24.47 -6.88
C GLY A 71 20.39 -23.02 -6.50
N SER A 72 21.06 -22.21 -7.35
CA SER A 72 21.35 -20.81 -7.04
C SER A 72 21.28 -19.89 -8.24
N CYS A 73 20.88 -18.63 -7.97
CA CYS A 73 20.83 -17.55 -8.96
C CYS A 73 21.34 -16.25 -8.33
N ASN A 74 22.27 -15.58 -9.00
CA ASN A 74 22.70 -14.23 -8.61
C ASN A 74 22.00 -13.21 -9.49
N MET A 75 21.36 -12.24 -8.88
CA MET A 75 20.62 -11.16 -9.56
C MET A 75 21.12 -9.81 -9.08
N LYS A 76 21.33 -8.89 -10.01
CA LYS A 76 21.58 -7.48 -9.71
C LYS A 76 20.26 -6.74 -9.58
N PHE A 77 20.15 -5.90 -8.59
CA PHE A 77 19.04 -4.99 -8.37
C PHE A 77 19.52 -3.55 -8.41
N GLU A 78 18.73 -2.70 -8.99
CA GLU A 78 18.72 -1.27 -8.70
C GLU A 78 17.75 -1.02 -7.57
N THR A 79 18.08 -0.10 -6.66
CA THR A 79 17.24 0.16 -5.47
C THR A 79 17.01 1.63 -5.27
N LEU A 80 15.82 1.98 -4.77
CA LEU A 80 15.46 3.35 -4.41
C LEU A 80 14.63 3.34 -3.13
N TYR A 81 15.05 4.15 -2.15
CA TYR A 81 14.25 4.43 -0.97
C TYR A 81 13.48 5.73 -1.16
N LEU A 82 12.17 5.68 -0.96
CA LEU A 82 11.27 6.82 -0.99
C LEU A 82 10.70 7.04 0.41
N LYS A 83 11.03 8.18 1.01
CA LYS A 83 10.47 8.58 2.30
C LYS A 83 9.09 9.19 2.08
N GLY A 84 8.10 8.70 2.83
CA GLY A 84 6.73 9.23 2.87
C GLY A 84 6.45 9.98 4.17
N ALA A 85 5.50 10.89 4.11
CA ALA A 85 4.91 11.51 5.29
C ALA A 85 3.75 10.68 5.83
N ARG A 86 3.19 11.08 6.96
CA ARG A 86 1.96 10.52 7.50
C ARG A 86 0.76 11.05 6.70
N TYR A 87 -0.21 10.18 6.45
CA TYR A 87 -1.40 10.45 5.62
C TYR A 87 -2.69 10.10 6.36
N HIS A 88 -2.70 10.27 7.68
CA HIS A 88 -3.79 9.80 8.55
C HIS A 88 -5.15 10.38 8.17
N GLU A 89 -5.21 11.68 7.91
CA GLU A 89 -6.46 12.36 7.51
C GLU A 89 -6.99 11.83 6.17
N ASP A 90 -6.10 11.63 5.19
CA ASP A 90 -6.45 11.04 3.90
C ASP A 90 -7.00 9.61 4.05
N LEU A 91 -6.41 8.80 4.94
CA LEU A 91 -6.89 7.46 5.22
C LEU A 91 -8.28 7.48 5.85
N ILE A 92 -8.49 8.29 6.89
CA ILE A 92 -9.79 8.41 7.58
C ILE A 92 -10.86 8.85 6.59
N LYS A 93 -10.59 9.89 5.80
CA LYS A 93 -11.52 10.35 4.76
C LYS A 93 -11.89 9.23 3.80
N ARG A 94 -10.91 8.49 3.27
CA ARG A 94 -11.16 7.37 2.34
C ARG A 94 -12.00 6.26 2.97
N VAL A 95 -11.73 5.91 4.23
CA VAL A 95 -12.50 4.90 4.94
C VAL A 95 -13.94 5.37 5.15
N THR A 96 -14.15 6.63 5.53
CA THR A 96 -15.48 7.24 5.68
C THR A 96 -16.23 7.22 4.34
N ASP A 97 -15.61 7.69 3.25
CA ASP A 97 -16.21 7.69 1.92
C ASP A 97 -16.66 6.27 1.49
N ILE A 98 -15.85 5.24 1.79
CA ILE A 98 -16.19 3.84 1.50
C ILE A 98 -17.38 3.38 2.34
N ILE A 99 -17.40 3.71 3.63
CA ILE A 99 -18.53 3.37 4.53
C ILE A 99 -19.81 4.03 4.02
N ASP A 100 -19.76 5.29 3.66
CA ASP A 100 -20.91 6.03 3.15
C ASP A 100 -21.47 5.38 1.88
N ILE A 101 -20.59 4.96 0.95
CA ILE A 101 -21.00 4.21 -0.25
C ILE A 101 -21.66 2.87 0.12
N CYS A 102 -21.09 2.14 1.10
CA CYS A 102 -21.67 0.87 1.53
C CYS A 102 -23.02 1.00 2.23
N LEU A 103 -23.32 2.15 2.83
CA LEU A 103 -24.58 2.45 3.50
C LEU A 103 -25.66 3.02 2.55
N MET A 104 -25.33 3.33 1.31
CA MET A 104 -26.29 3.82 0.33
C MET A 104 -27.38 2.78 0.05
N GLU A 105 -28.63 3.17 0.01
CA GLU A 105 -29.74 2.29 -0.39
C GLU A 105 -29.62 1.81 -1.85
N LYS A 106 -29.01 2.63 -2.69
CA LYS A 106 -28.71 2.30 -4.09
C LYS A 106 -27.22 2.51 -4.37
N PRO A 107 -26.60 1.62 -5.13
CA PRO A 107 -25.19 1.81 -5.50
C PRO A 107 -25.01 3.11 -6.29
N PRO A 108 -23.82 3.75 -6.20
CA PRO A 108 -23.52 4.95 -6.96
C PRO A 108 -23.65 4.68 -8.48
N GLU A 109 -23.88 5.74 -9.23
CA GLU A 109 -23.95 5.66 -10.66
C GLU A 109 -22.67 5.09 -11.29
N TYR A 110 -22.87 4.43 -12.41
CA TYR A 110 -21.79 3.84 -13.19
C TYR A 110 -20.75 4.88 -13.61
N ASN A 111 -19.50 4.63 -13.30
CA ASN A 111 -18.39 5.41 -13.79
C ASN A 111 -17.88 4.84 -15.14
N ALA A 112 -18.07 5.60 -16.22
CA ALA A 112 -17.68 5.21 -17.58
C ALA A 112 -16.16 5.02 -17.75
N ALA A 113 -15.31 5.61 -16.88
CA ALA A 113 -13.86 5.41 -16.89
C ALA A 113 -13.42 4.16 -16.11
N CYS A 114 -14.28 3.58 -15.28
CA CYS A 114 -13.97 2.43 -14.44
C CYS A 114 -14.04 1.11 -15.21
N ALA A 115 -12.89 0.42 -15.33
CA ALA A 115 -12.80 -0.87 -16.02
C ALA A 115 -13.65 -1.96 -15.36
N SER A 116 -13.68 -2.01 -14.02
CA SER A 116 -14.50 -2.96 -13.27
C SER A 116 -16.01 -2.75 -13.50
N CYS A 117 -16.45 -1.49 -13.53
CA CYS A 117 -17.83 -1.17 -13.83
C CYS A 117 -18.22 -1.60 -15.27
N LYS A 118 -17.34 -1.35 -16.25
CA LYS A 118 -17.53 -1.80 -17.64
C LYS A 118 -17.67 -3.31 -17.72
N PHE A 119 -16.83 -4.04 -17.02
CA PHE A 119 -16.86 -5.50 -16.97
C PHE A 119 -18.18 -6.01 -16.40
N VAL A 120 -18.61 -5.50 -15.23
CA VAL A 120 -19.89 -5.90 -14.61
C VAL A 120 -21.07 -5.62 -15.54
N ILE A 121 -21.09 -4.46 -16.23
CA ILE A 121 -22.15 -4.14 -17.18
C ILE A 121 -22.14 -5.09 -18.39
N SER A 122 -20.95 -5.47 -18.89
CA SER A 122 -20.88 -6.45 -19.97
C SER A 122 -21.46 -7.80 -19.57
N LEU A 123 -21.17 -8.29 -18.35
CA LEU A 123 -21.75 -9.52 -17.83
C LEU A 123 -23.28 -9.46 -17.73
N LYS A 124 -23.85 -8.33 -17.28
CA LYS A 124 -25.30 -8.13 -17.24
C LYS A 124 -25.93 -8.14 -18.62
N LYS A 125 -25.31 -7.52 -19.62
CA LYS A 125 -25.81 -7.54 -21.02
C LYS A 125 -25.80 -8.94 -21.60
N GLU A 126 -24.81 -9.74 -21.25
CA GLU A 126 -24.68 -11.14 -21.70
C GLU A 126 -25.47 -12.14 -20.84
N LYS A 127 -26.26 -11.67 -19.86
CA LYS A 127 -27.09 -12.47 -18.96
C LYS A 127 -26.31 -13.50 -18.11
N TYR A 128 -25.08 -13.21 -17.77
CA TYR A 128 -24.30 -14.06 -16.85
C TYR A 128 -24.59 -13.78 -15.37
N ILE A 129 -25.19 -12.64 -15.03
CA ILE A 129 -25.63 -12.25 -13.67
C ILE A 129 -26.93 -11.45 -13.73
#